data_2747d4e106658dae72b20b2f95ecdecb
#
_entry.id   2747d4e106658dae72b20b2f95ecdecb
#
_cell.length_a   1.000
_cell.length_b   1.000
_cell.length_c   1.000
_cell.angle_alpha   90.00
_cell.angle_beta   90.00
_cell.angle_gamma   90.00
#
_symmetry.space_group_name_H-M   'P 1'
#
loop_
_entity.id
_entity.type
_entity.pdbx_description
1 polymer ?
#
loop_
_entity_poly.entity_id
_entity_poly.type
_entity_poly.pdbx_seq_one_letter_code
_entity_poly.pdbx_strand_id
1 'polypeptide(L)'
;MSDRQLTVRGMIIGGAGAVIITMSSMFIALKLSSLPWPIMFVALVSMFALKACGNTNLNEINVTHTAMSAGAMVAGGLAFTVPGIWMLDPEAKVNPVILVIITFAGVTLGLIFTALIRKYFVVDKEAEITYPMGVAAAQTLQVGDKGGKKAGVLFISMGAAAVFTFIRDWLGKIPAVLWNNKMMSFGSLGGIWLSPMLVAVGYIIGPVAIGVWFLGAVIGDFGILIAGQSFGWFDAVLAANIKSSLGIGLMVGTGIGIIVKGILPKAKEIFGALFIKDNLGDSIVSMRWAPIAAAVIVALLASVCHLGIIPSLIVILGAWLTTSMSAQCVGQSGINPMEIFGIIILLAAKAVSSIGQTEAFYVAAIIAVACGLVGDVMNDFKSGYILKTDPKKQWIAECIGGYIGALVSVIVLLVILKAYGAEAFGGEMFPAAQAGAVAAMVGGISNVPAFVIGLVAAVILYCLNLPVMTLGLGVYLPFYLSATAFVGGLIRFITDRAVPSFEQKGTGSIIAAGLLGGEAIVGVIIALIIAVQIMA
;
A
#
# COMPACT_ATOMS: atom_id res chain seq x y z
N MET A 1 22.52 -17.98 24.36
CA MET A 1 22.57 -17.11 23.16
C MET A 1 21.19 -16.63 22.68
N SER A 2 20.10 -16.94 23.36
CA SER A 2 18.73 -16.66 22.90
C SER A 2 18.20 -15.24 23.16
N ASP A 3 18.92 -14.36 23.85
CA ASP A 3 18.37 -13.08 24.32
C ASP A 3 18.65 -11.84 23.47
N ARG A 4 19.47 -11.95 22.41
CA ARG A 4 19.76 -10.81 21.54
C ARG A 4 18.80 -10.76 20.36
N GLN A 5 17.57 -10.30 20.60
CA GLN A 5 16.58 -10.12 19.54
C GLN A 5 16.46 -8.64 19.17
N LEU A 6 16.28 -7.75 20.16
CA LEU A 6 16.25 -6.30 19.99
C LEU A 6 17.65 -5.75 20.34
N THR A 7 18.40 -5.29 19.35
CA THR A 7 19.76 -4.77 19.52
C THR A 7 19.88 -3.36 18.98
N VAL A 8 20.78 -2.57 19.52
CA VAL A 8 21.01 -1.19 19.07
C VAL A 8 21.40 -1.17 17.58
N ARG A 9 22.32 -2.08 17.15
CA ARG A 9 22.71 -2.18 15.75
C ARG A 9 21.54 -2.58 14.85
N GLY A 10 20.68 -3.52 15.30
CA GLY A 10 19.47 -3.91 14.58
C GLY A 10 18.49 -2.74 14.44
N MET A 11 18.34 -1.92 15.46
CA MET A 11 17.45 -0.74 15.39
C MET A 11 18.02 0.37 14.51
N ILE A 12 19.34 0.58 14.50
CA ILE A 12 19.99 1.53 13.57
C ILE A 12 19.81 1.06 12.12
N ILE A 13 20.10 -0.21 11.83
CA ILE A 13 19.94 -0.80 10.50
C ILE A 13 18.45 -0.81 10.11
N GLY A 14 17.56 -1.19 11.05
CA GLY A 14 16.11 -1.17 10.87
C GLY A 14 15.57 0.23 10.56
N GLY A 15 15.99 1.23 11.32
CA GLY A 15 15.60 2.63 11.10
C GLY A 15 16.12 3.20 9.78
N ALA A 16 17.39 2.95 9.45
CA ALA A 16 17.96 3.37 8.16
C ALA A 16 17.24 2.69 6.98
N GLY A 17 16.97 1.38 7.13
CA GLY A 17 16.18 0.64 6.15
C GLY A 17 14.75 1.15 6.04
N ALA A 18 14.10 1.49 7.17
CA ALA A 18 12.76 2.09 7.17
C ALA A 18 12.71 3.37 6.34
N VAL A 19 13.72 4.24 6.42
CA VAL A 19 13.81 5.45 5.58
C VAL A 19 13.77 5.07 4.09
N ILE A 20 14.66 4.17 3.66
CA ILE A 20 14.79 3.79 2.24
C ILE A 20 13.51 3.10 1.74
N ILE A 21 12.95 2.19 2.54
CA ILE A 21 11.75 1.45 2.19
C ILE A 21 10.53 2.37 2.12
N THR A 22 10.39 3.28 3.08
CA THR A 22 9.30 4.28 3.09
C THR A 22 9.34 5.16 1.85
N MET A 23 10.54 5.68 1.51
CA MET A 23 10.75 6.49 0.30
C MET A 23 10.35 5.74 -0.96
N SER A 24 10.86 4.52 -1.12
CA SER A 24 10.53 3.67 -2.28
C SER A 24 9.04 3.35 -2.34
N SER A 25 8.44 3.01 -1.20
CA SER A 25 7.02 2.65 -1.10
C SER A 25 6.10 3.82 -1.46
N MET A 26 6.42 5.05 -1.03
CA MET A 26 5.67 6.25 -1.42
C MET A 26 5.66 6.42 -2.95
N PHE A 27 6.83 6.33 -3.58
CA PHE A 27 6.96 6.48 -5.03
C PHE A 27 6.21 5.37 -5.79
N ILE A 28 6.35 4.11 -5.34
CA ILE A 28 5.65 2.95 -5.91
C ILE A 28 4.14 3.13 -5.79
N ALA A 29 3.65 3.47 -4.61
CA ALA A 29 2.22 3.62 -4.33
C ALA A 29 1.57 4.69 -5.21
N LEU A 30 2.21 5.85 -5.34
CA LEU A 30 1.73 6.94 -6.20
C LEU A 30 1.73 6.56 -7.68
N LYS A 31 2.79 5.92 -8.15
CA LYS A 31 2.99 5.62 -9.57
C LYS A 31 2.19 4.41 -10.03
N LEU A 32 2.06 3.38 -9.21
CA LEU A 32 1.39 2.13 -9.56
C LEU A 32 -0.02 2.01 -9.00
N SER A 33 -0.43 2.94 -8.14
CA SER A 33 -1.73 2.85 -7.44
C SER A 33 -1.91 1.52 -6.69
N SER A 34 -0.81 0.88 -6.37
CA SER A 34 -0.72 -0.41 -5.68
C SER A 34 0.59 -0.47 -4.93
N LEU A 35 0.59 -1.12 -3.79
CA LEU A 35 1.79 -1.31 -2.99
C LEU A 35 1.98 -2.81 -2.72
N PRO A 36 2.78 -3.51 -3.55
CA PRO A 36 3.17 -4.88 -3.25
C PRO A 36 3.92 -4.93 -1.92
N TRP A 37 3.59 -5.90 -1.08
CA TRP A 37 4.25 -6.07 0.22
C TRP A 37 5.76 -6.23 0.03
N PRO A 38 6.61 -5.35 0.58
CA PRO A 38 8.06 -5.41 0.41
C PRO A 38 8.73 -6.49 1.28
N ILE A 39 7.94 -7.35 1.90
CA ILE A 39 8.33 -8.22 3.00
C ILE A 39 9.53 -9.14 2.67
N MET A 40 9.55 -9.73 1.48
CA MET A 40 10.66 -10.62 1.07
C MET A 40 11.94 -9.81 0.81
N PHE A 41 11.81 -8.62 0.21
CA PHE A 41 12.92 -7.70 -0.01
C PHE A 41 13.53 -7.25 1.31
N VAL A 42 12.69 -6.78 2.22
CA VAL A 42 13.11 -6.27 3.54
C VAL A 42 13.75 -7.38 4.39
N ALA A 43 13.18 -8.60 4.36
CA ALA A 43 13.75 -9.76 5.05
C ALA A 43 15.17 -10.08 4.57
N LEU A 44 15.42 -10.04 3.26
CA LEU A 44 16.74 -10.27 2.71
C LEU A 44 17.71 -9.13 3.02
N VAL A 45 17.30 -7.87 2.90
CA VAL A 45 18.15 -6.71 3.22
C VAL A 45 18.56 -6.71 4.68
N SER A 46 17.64 -6.95 5.61
CA SER A 46 17.93 -7.01 7.04
C SER A 46 18.91 -8.14 7.37
N MET A 47 18.70 -9.32 6.77
CA MET A 47 19.60 -10.47 6.94
C MET A 47 21.00 -10.16 6.46
N PHE A 48 21.14 -9.50 5.30
CA PHE A 48 22.46 -9.16 4.77
C PHE A 48 23.20 -8.16 5.62
N ALA A 49 22.52 -7.07 5.94
CA ALA A 49 23.11 -6.00 6.73
C ALA A 49 23.61 -6.55 8.08
N LEU A 50 22.80 -7.37 8.75
CA LEU A 50 23.22 -7.96 10.03
C LEU A 50 24.29 -9.04 9.90
N LYS A 51 24.25 -9.89 8.87
CA LYS A 51 25.32 -10.88 8.62
C LYS A 51 26.65 -10.21 8.26
N ALA A 52 26.63 -9.09 7.54
CA ALA A 52 27.83 -8.29 7.29
C ALA A 52 28.42 -7.69 8.57
N CYS A 53 27.58 -7.37 9.56
CA CYS A 53 28.02 -6.92 10.88
C CYS A 53 28.50 -8.06 11.80
N GLY A 54 28.38 -9.33 11.38
CA GLY A 54 28.81 -10.52 12.13
C GLY A 54 27.90 -10.89 13.32
N ASN A 55 28.04 -12.12 13.81
CA ASN A 55 27.33 -12.67 14.99
C ASN A 55 25.85 -12.25 15.14
N THR A 56 25.01 -12.70 14.23
CA THR A 56 23.56 -12.47 14.26
C THR A 56 22.78 -13.78 14.39
N ASN A 57 21.50 -13.68 14.72
CA ASN A 57 20.57 -14.80 14.76
C ASN A 57 19.25 -14.44 14.05
N LEU A 58 18.43 -15.46 13.73
CA LEU A 58 17.17 -15.26 13.00
C LEU A 58 16.20 -14.32 13.69
N ASN A 59 16.15 -14.31 15.02
CA ASN A 59 15.25 -13.45 15.76
C ASN A 59 15.71 -11.98 15.76
N GLU A 60 17.03 -11.71 15.81
CA GLU A 60 17.56 -10.36 15.62
C GLU A 60 17.26 -9.86 14.20
N ILE A 61 17.44 -10.72 13.20
CA ILE A 61 17.13 -10.39 11.80
C ILE A 61 15.65 -10.09 11.63
N ASN A 62 14.76 -10.92 12.23
CA ASN A 62 13.32 -10.73 12.14
C ASN A 62 12.86 -9.42 12.81
N VAL A 63 13.39 -9.08 14.00
CA VAL A 63 13.08 -7.81 14.67
C VAL A 63 13.60 -6.61 13.87
N THR A 64 14.77 -6.73 13.23
CA THR A 64 15.29 -5.66 12.36
C THR A 64 14.47 -5.53 11.09
N HIS A 65 14.04 -6.63 10.48
CA HIS A 65 13.11 -6.67 9.36
C HIS A 65 11.80 -5.94 9.69
N THR A 66 11.21 -6.24 10.83
CA THR A 66 10.01 -5.61 11.35
C THR A 66 10.13 -4.08 11.41
N ALA A 67 11.26 -3.56 11.94
CA ALA A 67 11.50 -2.12 11.95
C ALA A 67 11.62 -1.51 10.54
N MET A 68 12.14 -2.27 9.57
CA MET A 68 12.26 -1.78 8.19
C MET A 68 10.92 -1.72 7.46
N SER A 69 10.02 -2.71 7.68
CA SER A 69 8.77 -2.85 6.91
C SER A 69 7.71 -1.84 7.30
N ALA A 70 7.63 -1.48 8.58
CA ALA A 70 6.57 -0.64 9.15
C ALA A 70 6.33 0.67 8.38
N GLY A 71 7.39 1.34 7.94
CA GLY A 71 7.28 2.59 7.19
C GLY A 71 6.65 2.48 5.81
N ALA A 72 6.74 1.31 5.18
CA ALA A 72 6.20 1.09 3.84
C ALA A 72 4.68 1.29 3.78
N MET A 73 3.97 0.71 4.76
CA MET A 73 2.50 0.77 4.79
C MET A 73 1.99 2.12 5.28
N VAL A 74 2.78 2.84 6.10
CA VAL A 74 2.50 4.24 6.44
C VAL A 74 2.54 5.11 5.19
N ALA A 75 3.58 4.93 4.34
CA ALA A 75 3.67 5.61 3.06
C ALA A 75 2.49 5.28 2.14
N GLY A 76 2.07 4.01 2.09
CA GLY A 76 0.89 3.57 1.34
C GLY A 76 -0.39 4.26 1.82
N GLY A 77 -0.62 4.34 3.12
CA GLY A 77 -1.79 5.00 3.69
C GLY A 77 -1.90 6.48 3.30
N LEU A 78 -0.77 7.21 3.31
CA LEU A 78 -0.72 8.60 2.83
C LEU A 78 -0.89 8.69 1.31
N ALA A 79 -0.15 7.87 0.54
CA ALA A 79 -0.16 7.91 -0.93
C ALA A 79 -1.54 7.59 -1.52
N PHE A 80 -2.32 6.76 -0.83
CA PHE A 80 -3.65 6.36 -1.28
C PHE A 80 -4.77 7.30 -0.84
N THR A 81 -4.44 8.39 -0.14
CA THR A 81 -5.45 9.32 0.38
C THR A 81 -5.10 10.77 0.12
N VAL A 82 -4.00 11.27 0.67
CA VAL A 82 -3.67 12.69 0.71
C VAL A 82 -3.54 13.36 -0.68
N PRO A 83 -2.95 12.72 -1.72
CA PRO A 83 -2.87 13.31 -3.06
C PRO A 83 -4.22 13.70 -3.65
N GLY A 84 -5.31 13.05 -3.20
CA GLY A 84 -6.67 13.42 -3.59
C GLY A 84 -7.05 14.86 -3.26
N ILE A 85 -6.40 15.51 -2.30
CA ILE A 85 -6.58 16.94 -2.00
C ILE A 85 -6.24 17.76 -3.25
N TRP A 86 -5.05 17.52 -3.81
CA TRP A 86 -4.56 18.27 -4.98
C TRP A 86 -5.21 17.84 -6.29
N MET A 87 -5.77 16.63 -6.35
CA MET A 87 -6.61 16.22 -7.49
C MET A 87 -7.92 16.99 -7.56
N LEU A 88 -8.47 17.43 -6.41
CA LEU A 88 -9.70 18.24 -6.35
C LEU A 88 -9.42 19.74 -6.41
N ASP A 89 -8.33 20.17 -5.76
CA ASP A 89 -7.92 21.56 -5.70
C ASP A 89 -6.39 21.65 -5.82
N PRO A 90 -5.82 21.83 -7.03
CA PRO A 90 -4.39 21.94 -7.24
C PRO A 90 -3.70 23.08 -6.47
N GLU A 91 -4.46 24.13 -6.09
CA GLU A 91 -3.96 25.26 -5.33
C GLU A 91 -4.06 25.09 -3.81
N ALA A 92 -4.59 23.94 -3.36
CA ALA A 92 -4.77 23.67 -1.93
C ALA A 92 -3.45 23.74 -1.16
N LYS A 93 -3.42 24.59 -0.14
CA LYS A 93 -2.27 24.75 0.76
C LYS A 93 -2.45 23.84 1.96
N VAL A 94 -1.70 22.75 2.00
CA VAL A 94 -1.70 21.80 3.10
C VAL A 94 -0.56 22.10 4.05
N ASN A 95 -0.87 22.24 5.35
CA ASN A 95 0.15 22.49 6.36
C ASN A 95 0.95 21.20 6.65
N PRO A 96 2.28 21.19 6.43
CA PRO A 96 3.13 20.01 6.70
C PRO A 96 3.02 19.49 8.13
N VAL A 97 2.84 20.37 9.11
CA VAL A 97 2.72 19.96 10.53
C VAL A 97 1.44 19.15 10.74
N ILE A 98 0.33 19.54 10.10
CA ILE A 98 -0.92 18.79 10.17
C ILE A 98 -0.74 17.41 9.54
N LEU A 99 -0.05 17.31 8.39
CA LEU A 99 0.25 16.00 7.77
C LEU A 99 1.06 15.10 8.71
N VAL A 100 2.05 15.65 9.42
CA VAL A 100 2.79 14.88 10.43
C VAL A 100 1.87 14.43 11.55
N ILE A 101 1.03 15.30 12.09
CA ILE A 101 0.12 14.98 13.20
C ILE A 101 -0.86 13.86 12.80
N ILE A 102 -1.51 13.96 11.64
CA ILE A 102 -2.47 12.94 11.19
C ILE A 102 -1.79 11.60 10.94
N THR A 103 -0.57 11.61 10.38
CA THR A 103 0.19 10.39 10.13
C THR A 103 0.63 9.74 11.43
N PHE A 104 1.13 10.53 12.40
CA PHE A 104 1.47 10.04 13.74
C PHE A 104 0.24 9.51 14.48
N ALA A 105 -0.90 10.17 14.34
CA ALA A 105 -2.16 9.68 14.91
C ALA A 105 -2.53 8.31 14.33
N GLY A 106 -2.46 8.14 13.01
CA GLY A 106 -2.71 6.85 12.34
C GLY A 106 -1.76 5.76 12.83
N VAL A 107 -0.45 6.04 12.87
CA VAL A 107 0.57 5.11 13.39
C VAL A 107 0.29 4.74 14.85
N THR A 108 0.02 5.72 15.71
CA THR A 108 -0.24 5.47 17.14
C THR A 108 -1.47 4.60 17.34
N LEU A 109 -2.57 4.88 16.62
CA LEU A 109 -3.79 4.07 16.67
C LEU A 109 -3.53 2.64 16.16
N GLY A 110 -2.84 2.51 15.03
CA GLY A 110 -2.44 1.21 14.47
C GLY A 110 -1.64 0.38 15.48
N LEU A 111 -0.62 0.97 16.11
CA LEU A 111 0.22 0.29 17.10
C LEU A 111 -0.54 -0.10 18.39
N ILE A 112 -1.44 0.74 18.86
CA ILE A 112 -2.29 0.42 20.04
C ILE A 112 -3.19 -0.77 19.70
N PHE A 113 -3.92 -0.70 18.59
CA PHE A 113 -4.89 -1.74 18.27
C PHE A 113 -4.22 -3.07 17.90
N THR A 114 -3.06 -3.07 17.21
CA THR A 114 -2.32 -4.32 16.95
C THR A 114 -1.90 -5.03 18.23
N ALA A 115 -1.43 -4.29 19.22
CA ALA A 115 -1.04 -4.87 20.50
C ALA A 115 -2.22 -5.54 21.23
N LEU A 116 -3.42 -4.99 21.09
CA LEU A 116 -4.65 -5.52 21.70
C LEU A 116 -5.19 -6.77 20.98
N ILE A 117 -5.17 -6.76 19.63
CA ILE A 117 -5.83 -7.82 18.84
C ILE A 117 -4.90 -8.96 18.43
N ARG A 118 -3.57 -8.84 18.63
CA ARG A 118 -2.58 -9.83 18.20
C ARG A 118 -2.89 -11.25 18.69
N LYS A 119 -3.19 -11.41 19.98
CA LYS A 119 -3.43 -12.75 20.55
C LYS A 119 -4.54 -13.45 19.77
N TYR A 120 -5.67 -12.79 19.61
CA TYR A 120 -6.82 -13.36 18.91
C TYR A 120 -6.48 -13.73 17.47
N PHE A 121 -5.92 -12.79 16.68
CA PHE A 121 -5.73 -12.99 15.25
C PHE A 121 -4.54 -13.88 14.89
N VAL A 122 -3.44 -13.81 15.64
CA VAL A 122 -2.19 -14.52 15.28
C VAL A 122 -2.03 -15.83 16.03
N VAL A 123 -2.57 -15.95 17.26
CA VAL A 123 -2.40 -17.14 18.12
C VAL A 123 -3.66 -17.98 18.16
N ASP A 124 -4.79 -17.41 18.65
CA ASP A 124 -6.00 -18.18 18.91
C ASP A 124 -6.69 -18.64 17.62
N LYS A 125 -6.60 -17.85 16.54
CA LYS A 125 -7.18 -18.14 15.22
C LYS A 125 -6.12 -18.58 14.19
N GLU A 126 -4.99 -19.14 14.62
CA GLU A 126 -3.90 -19.54 13.72
C GLU A 126 -4.32 -20.45 12.57
N ALA A 127 -5.21 -21.41 12.83
CA ALA A 127 -5.68 -22.36 11.85
C ALA A 127 -6.64 -21.74 10.80
N GLU A 128 -7.33 -20.65 11.16
CA GLU A 128 -8.32 -20.00 10.30
C GLU A 128 -7.75 -18.78 9.56
N ILE A 129 -6.74 -18.13 10.15
CA ILE A 129 -6.16 -16.88 9.68
C ILE A 129 -4.67 -17.08 9.46
N THR A 130 -4.29 -17.28 8.19
CA THR A 130 -2.97 -17.80 7.84
C THR A 130 -1.88 -16.74 7.75
N TYR A 131 -2.22 -15.46 7.45
CA TYR A 131 -1.26 -14.40 7.18
C TYR A 131 -0.20 -14.81 6.15
N PRO A 132 -0.58 -15.02 4.89
CA PRO A 132 0.28 -15.66 3.88
C PRO A 132 1.62 -14.94 3.68
N MET A 133 1.64 -13.61 3.79
CA MET A 133 2.86 -12.82 3.65
C MET A 133 3.79 -12.98 4.85
N GLY A 134 3.25 -13.09 6.07
CA GLY A 134 4.03 -13.37 7.27
C GLY A 134 4.66 -14.77 7.26
N VAL A 135 3.92 -15.76 6.74
CA VAL A 135 4.46 -17.11 6.51
C VAL A 135 5.60 -17.07 5.48
N ALA A 136 5.42 -16.34 4.37
CA ALA A 136 6.45 -16.19 3.34
C ALA A 136 7.70 -15.49 3.88
N ALA A 137 7.55 -14.48 4.74
CA ALA A 137 8.67 -13.82 5.41
C ALA A 137 9.46 -14.78 6.29
N ALA A 138 8.78 -15.55 7.15
CA ALA A 138 9.44 -16.55 8.00
C ALA A 138 10.20 -17.60 7.18
N GLN A 139 9.58 -18.11 6.12
CA GLN A 139 10.23 -19.06 5.21
C GLN A 139 11.45 -18.45 4.51
N THR A 140 11.34 -17.19 4.04
CA THR A 140 12.47 -16.48 3.40
C THR A 140 13.65 -16.33 4.35
N LEU A 141 13.40 -15.98 5.61
CA LEU A 141 14.44 -15.87 6.63
C LEU A 141 15.07 -17.23 6.95
N GLN A 142 14.28 -18.28 7.10
CA GLN A 142 14.79 -19.65 7.36
C GLN A 142 15.64 -20.20 6.21
N VAL A 143 15.20 -19.98 4.95
CA VAL A 143 15.93 -20.45 3.76
C VAL A 143 17.15 -19.57 3.48
N GLY A 144 17.03 -18.25 3.65
CA GLY A 144 18.10 -17.29 3.43
C GLY A 144 19.25 -17.44 4.42
N ASP A 145 18.97 -17.97 5.61
CA ASP A 145 20.02 -18.27 6.59
C ASP A 145 21.01 -19.33 6.10
N LYS A 146 20.58 -20.20 5.21
CA LYS A 146 21.36 -21.31 4.64
C LYS A 146 22.21 -20.97 3.41
N GLY A 147 22.14 -19.74 2.84
CA GLY A 147 22.95 -19.40 1.65
C GLY A 147 22.88 -17.97 1.11
N GLY A 148 24.06 -17.35 0.89
CA GLY A 148 24.23 -15.97 0.44
C GLY A 148 23.98 -15.66 -1.05
N LYS A 149 23.78 -16.68 -1.92
CA LYS A 149 23.58 -16.48 -3.37
C LYS A 149 22.33 -15.65 -3.72
N LYS A 150 21.27 -15.77 -2.95
CA LYS A 150 19.99 -15.07 -3.18
C LYS A 150 20.12 -13.55 -3.07
N ALA A 151 21.00 -13.06 -2.23
CA ALA A 151 21.24 -11.65 -2.10
C ALA A 151 22.04 -11.06 -3.24
N GLY A 152 23.04 -11.78 -3.70
CA GLY A 152 23.75 -11.36 -4.90
C GLY A 152 22.75 -11.14 -6.06
N VAL A 153 21.81 -12.06 -6.25
CA VAL A 153 20.73 -11.93 -7.26
C VAL A 153 19.88 -10.67 -7.01
N LEU A 154 19.48 -10.41 -5.77
CA LEU A 154 18.68 -9.24 -5.40
C LEU A 154 19.43 -7.93 -5.74
N PHE A 155 20.65 -7.78 -5.24
CA PHE A 155 21.42 -6.54 -5.43
C PHE A 155 21.87 -6.33 -6.88
N ILE A 156 22.16 -7.40 -7.63
CA ILE A 156 22.48 -7.30 -9.06
C ILE A 156 21.25 -6.83 -9.83
N SER A 157 20.07 -7.42 -9.60
CA SER A 157 18.83 -6.98 -10.27
C SER A 157 18.43 -5.57 -9.88
N MET A 158 18.61 -5.20 -8.61
CA MET A 158 18.39 -3.83 -8.12
C MET A 158 19.32 -2.82 -8.80
N GLY A 159 20.61 -3.13 -8.88
CA GLY A 159 21.62 -2.29 -9.55
C GLY A 159 21.33 -2.15 -11.06
N ALA A 160 20.95 -3.24 -11.72
CA ALA A 160 20.60 -3.21 -13.14
C ALA A 160 19.38 -2.31 -13.40
N ALA A 161 18.32 -2.41 -12.58
CA ALA A 161 17.15 -1.55 -12.69
C ALA A 161 17.49 -0.09 -12.39
N ALA A 162 18.32 0.17 -11.37
CA ALA A 162 18.75 1.51 -11.01
C ALA A 162 19.53 2.18 -12.17
N VAL A 163 20.49 1.48 -12.78
CA VAL A 163 21.25 1.98 -13.94
C VAL A 163 20.34 2.23 -15.13
N PHE A 164 19.45 1.29 -15.44
CA PHE A 164 18.48 1.45 -16.54
C PHE A 164 17.61 2.68 -16.33
N THR A 165 17.04 2.85 -15.13
CA THR A 165 16.18 3.97 -14.79
C THR A 165 16.93 5.30 -14.82
N PHE A 166 18.16 5.33 -14.35
CA PHE A 166 19.01 6.53 -14.45
C PHE A 166 19.26 6.93 -15.90
N ILE A 167 19.55 5.97 -16.78
CA ILE A 167 19.75 6.23 -18.22
C ILE A 167 18.45 6.71 -18.87
N ARG A 168 17.30 6.12 -18.50
CA ARG A 168 15.99 6.50 -19.03
C ARG A 168 15.52 7.86 -18.53
N ASP A 169 15.47 8.06 -17.21
CA ASP A 169 14.77 9.18 -16.60
C ASP A 169 15.66 10.41 -16.38
N TRP A 170 16.97 10.20 -16.10
CA TRP A 170 17.90 11.31 -15.89
C TRP A 170 18.64 11.71 -17.16
N LEU A 171 19.21 10.74 -17.90
CA LEU A 171 19.95 11.02 -19.12
C LEU A 171 19.04 11.18 -20.35
N GLY A 172 17.79 10.74 -20.29
CA GLY A 172 16.83 10.85 -21.40
C GLY A 172 17.23 10.08 -22.68
N LYS A 173 18.10 9.05 -22.55
CA LYS A 173 18.62 8.30 -23.69
C LYS A 173 17.68 7.19 -24.16
N ILE A 174 16.74 6.79 -23.33
CA ILE A 174 15.74 5.76 -23.60
C ILE A 174 14.36 6.41 -23.46
N PRO A 175 13.43 6.22 -24.41
CA PRO A 175 12.07 6.72 -24.25
C PRO A 175 11.39 6.04 -23.06
N ALA A 176 10.69 6.79 -22.23
CA ALA A 176 9.97 6.21 -21.10
C ALA A 176 8.82 5.32 -21.58
N VAL A 177 8.06 5.76 -22.56
CA VAL A 177 6.90 5.05 -23.13
C VAL A 177 7.02 4.95 -24.64
N LEU A 178 6.72 3.76 -25.16
CA LEU A 178 6.54 3.53 -26.61
C LEU A 178 5.06 3.74 -26.92
N TRP A 179 4.73 4.90 -27.47
CA TRP A 179 3.35 5.33 -27.71
C TRP A 179 2.71 4.73 -28.96
N ASN A 180 1.40 4.50 -28.88
CA ASN A 180 0.54 4.15 -30.02
C ASN A 180 -0.39 5.34 -30.37
N ASN A 181 -0.02 6.09 -31.40
CA ASN A 181 -0.73 7.31 -31.81
C ASN A 181 -2.20 7.07 -32.20
N LYS A 182 -2.55 5.88 -32.72
CA LYS A 182 -3.94 5.55 -33.07
C LYS A 182 -4.83 5.42 -31.85
N MET A 183 -4.31 4.88 -30.75
CA MET A 183 -5.07 4.81 -29.51
C MET A 183 -5.22 6.18 -28.87
N MET A 184 -4.20 7.02 -28.96
CA MET A 184 -4.20 8.37 -28.39
C MET A 184 -5.26 9.28 -29.04
N SER A 185 -5.61 9.09 -30.32
CA SER A 185 -6.67 9.88 -30.98
C SER A 185 -8.08 9.66 -30.39
N PHE A 186 -8.28 8.58 -29.60
CA PHE A 186 -9.49 8.31 -28.86
C PHE A 186 -9.38 8.66 -27.35
N GLY A 187 -8.32 9.36 -26.94
CA GLY A 187 -8.05 9.67 -25.53
C GLY A 187 -7.53 8.49 -24.71
N SER A 188 -7.20 7.34 -25.36
CA SER A 188 -6.54 6.23 -24.68
C SER A 188 -5.03 6.43 -24.72
N LEU A 189 -4.38 6.41 -23.55
CA LEU A 189 -2.92 6.45 -23.43
C LEU A 189 -2.33 5.07 -23.78
N GLY A 190 -2.47 4.70 -25.07
CA GLY A 190 -2.01 3.43 -25.62
C GLY A 190 -0.50 3.40 -25.77
N GLY A 191 0.16 2.39 -25.23
CA GLY A 191 1.60 2.25 -25.30
C GLY A 191 2.15 1.14 -24.43
N ILE A 192 3.47 1.07 -24.31
CA ILE A 192 4.21 0.21 -23.39
C ILE A 192 5.23 1.08 -22.66
N TRP A 193 5.14 1.12 -21.34
CA TRP A 193 6.14 1.80 -20.52
C TRP A 193 7.35 0.90 -20.29
N LEU A 194 8.52 1.39 -20.62
CA LEU A 194 9.77 0.66 -20.42
C LEU A 194 10.20 0.76 -18.93
N SER A 195 9.45 0.09 -18.06
CA SER A 195 9.65 0.11 -16.61
C SER A 195 9.97 -1.28 -16.06
N PRO A 196 11.22 -1.53 -15.60
CA PRO A 196 11.56 -2.74 -14.87
C PRO A 196 10.68 -2.98 -13.65
N MET A 197 10.33 -1.91 -12.91
CA MET A 197 9.46 -1.94 -11.75
C MET A 197 8.07 -2.50 -12.09
N LEU A 198 7.45 -2.01 -13.16
CA LEU A 198 6.09 -2.42 -13.53
C LEU A 198 6.04 -3.86 -14.08
N VAL A 199 7.07 -4.27 -14.82
CA VAL A 199 7.25 -5.68 -15.20
C VAL A 199 7.41 -6.55 -13.95
N ALA A 200 8.20 -6.11 -12.98
CA ALA A 200 8.38 -6.83 -11.71
C ALA A 200 7.08 -6.96 -10.93
N VAL A 201 6.27 -5.90 -10.86
CA VAL A 201 4.93 -5.94 -10.25
C VAL A 201 4.04 -6.96 -10.93
N GLY A 202 3.99 -6.97 -12.26
CA GLY A 202 3.24 -7.97 -13.00
C GLY A 202 3.69 -9.40 -12.73
N TYR A 203 5.00 -9.61 -12.60
CA TYR A 203 5.59 -10.90 -12.23
C TYR A 203 5.18 -11.34 -10.81
N ILE A 204 5.24 -10.44 -9.82
CA ILE A 204 4.94 -10.72 -8.41
C ILE A 204 3.44 -11.02 -8.22
N ILE A 205 2.57 -10.19 -8.79
CA ILE A 205 1.11 -10.34 -8.71
C ILE A 205 0.66 -11.67 -9.33
N GLY A 206 1.34 -12.09 -10.38
CA GLY A 206 1.11 -13.37 -11.03
C GLY A 206 0.08 -13.33 -12.16
N PRO A 207 0.04 -14.41 -12.99
CA PRO A 207 -0.62 -14.37 -14.29
C PRO A 207 -2.14 -14.23 -14.23
N VAL A 208 -2.81 -14.79 -13.21
CA VAL A 208 -4.27 -14.75 -13.10
C VAL A 208 -4.75 -13.33 -12.78
N ALA A 209 -4.23 -12.74 -11.70
CA ALA A 209 -4.66 -11.41 -11.27
C ALA A 209 -4.24 -10.33 -12.27
N ILE A 210 -3.04 -10.47 -12.88
CA ILE A 210 -2.59 -9.53 -13.91
C ILE A 210 -3.38 -9.68 -15.22
N GLY A 211 -3.82 -10.89 -15.55
CA GLY A 211 -4.73 -11.13 -16.67
C GLY A 211 -6.07 -10.43 -16.50
N VAL A 212 -6.62 -10.46 -15.29
CA VAL A 212 -7.85 -9.72 -14.93
C VAL A 212 -7.61 -8.20 -14.94
N TRP A 213 -6.44 -7.73 -14.48
CA TRP A 213 -6.03 -6.34 -14.61
C TRP A 213 -6.01 -5.91 -16.08
N PHE A 214 -5.36 -6.68 -16.95
CA PHE A 214 -5.30 -6.38 -18.38
C PHE A 214 -6.67 -6.43 -19.05
N LEU A 215 -7.55 -7.36 -18.65
CA LEU A 215 -8.94 -7.39 -19.10
C LEU A 215 -9.67 -6.09 -18.75
N GLY A 216 -9.43 -5.55 -17.55
CA GLY A 216 -9.94 -4.23 -17.16
C GLY A 216 -9.49 -3.12 -18.10
N ALA A 217 -8.20 -3.10 -18.49
CA ALA A 217 -7.69 -2.15 -19.46
C ALA A 217 -8.32 -2.32 -20.86
N VAL A 218 -8.55 -3.55 -21.29
CA VAL A 218 -9.28 -3.82 -22.54
C VAL A 218 -10.71 -3.26 -22.48
N ILE A 219 -11.42 -3.48 -21.38
CA ILE A 219 -12.79 -2.92 -21.19
C ILE A 219 -12.75 -1.39 -21.19
N GLY A 220 -11.84 -0.79 -20.43
CA GLY A 220 -11.77 0.67 -20.29
C GLY A 220 -11.30 1.36 -21.58
N ASP A 221 -10.20 0.90 -22.17
CA ASP A 221 -9.59 1.57 -23.30
C ASP A 221 -10.17 1.12 -24.64
N PHE A 222 -10.28 -0.19 -24.92
CA PHE A 222 -10.85 -0.64 -26.19
C PHE A 222 -12.38 -0.61 -26.20
N GLY A 223 -13.04 -0.99 -25.08
CA GLY A 223 -14.50 -1.03 -25.01
C GLY A 223 -15.11 0.36 -24.87
N ILE A 224 -14.73 1.13 -23.85
CA ILE A 224 -15.37 2.42 -23.55
C ILE A 224 -14.78 3.55 -24.39
N LEU A 225 -13.45 3.75 -24.37
CA LEU A 225 -12.85 4.88 -25.09
C LEU A 225 -12.88 4.67 -26.60
N ILE A 226 -12.34 3.58 -27.13
CA ILE A 226 -12.18 3.40 -28.58
C ILE A 226 -13.49 2.98 -29.23
N ALA A 227 -14.09 1.87 -28.82
CA ALA A 227 -15.31 1.37 -29.45
C ALA A 227 -16.49 2.31 -29.19
N GLY A 228 -16.68 2.79 -27.94
CA GLY A 228 -17.76 3.70 -27.58
C GLY A 228 -17.78 4.97 -28.41
N GLN A 229 -16.59 5.57 -28.70
CA GLN A 229 -16.47 6.74 -29.57
C GLN A 229 -16.58 6.38 -31.06
N SER A 230 -15.97 5.28 -31.48
CA SER A 230 -15.99 4.87 -32.90
C SER A 230 -17.39 4.54 -33.39
N PHE A 231 -18.24 3.96 -32.54
CA PHE A 231 -19.65 3.69 -32.83
C PHE A 231 -20.60 4.86 -32.54
N GLY A 232 -20.06 5.98 -32.03
CA GLY A 232 -20.86 7.18 -31.72
C GLY A 232 -21.77 7.02 -30.51
N TRP A 233 -21.50 6.06 -29.62
CA TRP A 233 -22.29 5.88 -28.38
C TRP A 233 -21.95 6.94 -27.34
N PHE A 234 -20.71 7.39 -27.30
CA PHE A 234 -20.21 8.36 -26.33
C PHE A 234 -19.33 9.39 -27.04
N ASP A 235 -19.41 10.65 -26.60
CA ASP A 235 -18.37 11.63 -26.88
C ASP A 235 -17.12 11.37 -26.00
N ALA A 236 -16.02 12.06 -26.29
CA ALA A 236 -14.74 11.83 -25.60
C ALA A 236 -14.81 12.12 -24.09
N VAL A 237 -15.56 13.17 -23.68
CA VAL A 237 -15.69 13.57 -22.29
C VAL A 237 -16.53 12.55 -21.51
N LEU A 238 -17.67 12.15 -22.09
CA LEU A 238 -18.55 11.16 -21.47
C LEU A 238 -17.85 9.80 -21.37
N ALA A 239 -17.13 9.36 -22.39
CA ALA A 239 -16.35 8.12 -22.39
C ALA A 239 -15.30 8.11 -21.28
N ALA A 240 -14.54 9.21 -21.11
CA ALA A 240 -13.57 9.34 -20.03
C ALA A 240 -14.21 9.30 -18.63
N ASN A 241 -15.35 10.00 -18.45
CA ASN A 241 -16.10 10.00 -17.20
C ASN A 241 -16.69 8.63 -16.88
N ILE A 242 -17.20 7.89 -17.87
CA ILE A 242 -17.69 6.52 -17.70
C ILE A 242 -16.54 5.60 -17.27
N LYS A 243 -15.40 5.65 -17.99
CA LYS A 243 -14.22 4.82 -17.70
C LYS A 243 -13.75 5.03 -16.27
N SER A 244 -13.51 6.28 -15.86
CA SER A 244 -13.01 6.60 -14.52
C SER A 244 -14.01 6.19 -13.42
N SER A 245 -15.30 6.55 -13.58
CA SER A 245 -16.33 6.23 -12.58
C SER A 245 -16.59 4.73 -12.46
N LEU A 246 -16.56 3.99 -13.57
CA LEU A 246 -16.68 2.52 -13.56
C LEU A 246 -15.49 1.88 -12.81
N GLY A 247 -14.26 2.31 -13.10
CA GLY A 247 -13.07 1.83 -12.42
C GLY A 247 -13.09 2.09 -10.91
N ILE A 248 -13.44 3.31 -10.50
CA ILE A 248 -13.62 3.67 -9.08
C ILE A 248 -14.72 2.82 -8.45
N GLY A 249 -15.86 2.66 -9.13
CA GLY A 249 -16.98 1.82 -8.66
C GLY A 249 -16.54 0.37 -8.44
N LEU A 250 -15.75 -0.21 -9.35
CA LEU A 250 -15.19 -1.56 -9.20
C LEU A 250 -14.24 -1.66 -7.99
N MET A 251 -13.38 -0.66 -7.76
CA MET A 251 -12.47 -0.65 -6.62
C MET A 251 -13.23 -0.54 -5.28
N VAL A 252 -14.13 0.43 -5.16
CA VAL A 252 -14.95 0.64 -3.94
C VAL A 252 -15.86 -0.57 -3.68
N GLY A 253 -16.50 -1.09 -4.74
CA GLY A 253 -17.36 -2.26 -4.65
C GLY A 253 -16.60 -3.53 -4.23
N THR A 254 -15.33 -3.66 -4.59
CA THR A 254 -14.46 -4.73 -4.08
C THR A 254 -14.30 -4.64 -2.56
N GLY A 255 -14.04 -3.42 -2.03
CA GLY A 255 -13.98 -3.19 -0.58
C GLY A 255 -15.28 -3.56 0.14
N ILE A 256 -16.43 -3.17 -0.44
CA ILE A 256 -17.75 -3.57 0.08
C ILE A 256 -17.92 -5.10 0.00
N GLY A 257 -17.51 -5.75 -1.09
CA GLY A 257 -17.53 -7.18 -1.26
C GLY A 257 -16.70 -7.93 -0.17
N ILE A 258 -15.53 -7.38 0.17
CA ILE A 258 -14.70 -7.87 1.28
C ILE A 258 -15.47 -7.81 2.60
N ILE A 259 -16.15 -6.70 2.86
CA ILE A 259 -16.96 -6.54 4.08
C ILE A 259 -18.12 -7.54 4.10
N VAL A 260 -18.89 -7.61 3.02
CA VAL A 260 -20.09 -8.46 2.92
C VAL A 260 -19.74 -9.95 3.05
N LYS A 261 -18.70 -10.40 2.35
CA LYS A 261 -18.31 -11.82 2.32
C LYS A 261 -17.35 -12.22 3.43
N GLY A 262 -16.37 -11.37 3.75
CA GLY A 262 -15.29 -11.70 4.66
C GLY A 262 -15.55 -11.30 6.11
N ILE A 263 -16.21 -10.16 6.34
CA ILE A 263 -16.34 -9.55 7.66
C ILE A 263 -17.71 -9.80 8.28
N LEU A 264 -18.81 -9.48 7.57
CA LEU A 264 -20.17 -9.60 8.13
C LEU A 264 -20.50 -11.00 8.66
N PRO A 265 -20.17 -12.13 7.97
CA PRO A 265 -20.43 -13.45 8.50
C PRO A 265 -19.69 -13.76 9.79
N LYS A 266 -18.54 -13.13 9.99
CA LYS A 266 -17.67 -13.29 11.18
C LYS A 266 -17.71 -12.12 12.14
N ALA A 267 -18.61 -11.16 11.94
CA ALA A 267 -18.67 -9.92 12.71
C ALA A 267 -18.79 -10.17 14.22
N LYS A 268 -19.63 -11.13 14.64
CA LYS A 268 -19.80 -11.48 16.05
C LYS A 268 -18.50 -12.00 16.67
N GLU A 269 -17.70 -12.76 15.93
CA GLU A 269 -16.42 -13.28 16.41
C GLU A 269 -15.37 -12.17 16.45
N ILE A 270 -15.25 -11.39 15.38
CA ILE A 270 -14.26 -10.31 15.22
C ILE A 270 -14.49 -9.23 16.27
N PHE A 271 -15.72 -8.72 16.36
CA PHE A 271 -16.04 -7.64 17.29
C PHE A 271 -16.26 -8.13 18.71
N GLY A 272 -16.74 -9.40 18.90
CA GLY A 272 -16.83 -10.03 20.22
C GLY A 272 -15.48 -10.14 20.91
N ALA A 273 -14.42 -10.46 20.16
CA ALA A 273 -13.06 -10.54 20.69
C ALA A 273 -12.55 -9.21 21.28
N LEU A 274 -13.02 -8.08 20.75
CA LEU A 274 -12.65 -6.75 21.26
C LEU A 274 -13.24 -6.43 22.65
N PHE A 275 -14.31 -7.13 23.05
CA PHE A 275 -15.00 -6.93 24.33
C PHE A 275 -14.67 -8.00 25.39
N ILE A 276 -13.83 -9.00 25.05
CA ILE A 276 -13.43 -10.03 26.01
C ILE A 276 -12.43 -9.42 27.01
N LYS A 277 -12.83 -9.42 28.28
CA LYS A 277 -12.07 -8.81 29.39
C LYS A 277 -10.65 -9.40 29.54
N ASP A 278 -10.46 -10.67 29.19
CA ASP A 278 -9.18 -11.37 29.26
C ASP A 278 -8.14 -10.89 28.23
N ASN A 279 -8.57 -10.33 27.10
CA ASN A 279 -7.64 -9.80 26.09
C ASN A 279 -6.90 -8.54 26.54
N LEU A 280 -7.47 -7.75 27.46
CA LEU A 280 -6.80 -6.57 28.04
C LEU A 280 -5.66 -6.95 29.01
N GLY A 281 -5.74 -8.14 29.65
CA GLY A 281 -4.70 -8.66 30.53
C GLY A 281 -3.52 -9.32 29.79
N ASP A 282 -3.77 -9.83 28.59
CA ASP A 282 -2.81 -10.58 27.75
C ASP A 282 -2.21 -9.74 26.60
N SER A 283 -2.41 -8.42 26.63
CA SER A 283 -1.78 -7.54 25.62
C SER A 283 -0.25 -7.58 25.73
N ILE A 284 0.43 -7.51 24.60
CA ILE A 284 1.91 -7.56 24.48
C ILE A 284 2.58 -6.49 25.36
N VAL A 285 1.91 -5.34 25.50
CA VAL A 285 2.37 -4.17 26.25
C VAL A 285 1.23 -3.69 27.13
N SER A 286 1.55 -3.14 28.30
CA SER A 286 0.54 -2.53 29.16
C SER A 286 -0.16 -1.36 28.45
N MET A 287 -1.45 -1.54 28.14
CA MET A 287 -2.28 -0.56 27.43
C MET A 287 -2.97 0.46 28.35
N ARG A 288 -2.48 0.62 29.58
CA ARG A 288 -3.01 1.61 30.53
C ARG A 288 -2.93 3.04 29.99
N TRP A 289 -1.98 3.30 29.08
CA TRP A 289 -1.78 4.59 28.42
C TRP A 289 -2.66 4.81 27.19
N ALA A 290 -3.30 3.77 26.64
CA ALA A 290 -4.11 3.87 25.43
C ALA A 290 -5.25 4.90 25.54
N PRO A 291 -6.01 5.00 26.64
CA PRO A 291 -7.04 6.04 26.80
C PRO A 291 -6.45 7.46 26.80
N ILE A 292 -5.27 7.63 27.43
CA ILE A 292 -4.58 8.94 27.44
C ILE A 292 -4.12 9.29 26.05
N ALA A 293 -3.48 8.35 25.32
CA ALA A 293 -3.06 8.55 23.95
C ALA A 293 -4.25 8.90 23.04
N ALA A 294 -5.37 8.17 23.18
CA ALA A 294 -6.60 8.47 22.45
C ALA A 294 -7.13 9.88 22.75
N ALA A 295 -7.14 10.29 24.03
CA ALA A 295 -7.56 11.64 24.42
C ALA A 295 -6.64 12.73 23.84
N VAL A 296 -5.33 12.51 23.84
CA VAL A 296 -4.35 13.43 23.23
C VAL A 296 -4.58 13.51 21.72
N ILE A 297 -4.81 12.38 21.04
CA ILE A 297 -5.11 12.36 19.59
C ILE A 297 -6.40 13.16 19.33
N VAL A 298 -7.48 12.93 20.07
CA VAL A 298 -8.73 13.69 19.92
C VAL A 298 -8.48 15.19 20.09
N ALA A 299 -7.72 15.57 21.12
CA ALA A 299 -7.40 16.98 21.36
C ALA A 299 -6.60 17.60 20.21
N LEU A 300 -5.60 16.90 19.68
CA LEU A 300 -4.81 17.37 18.52
C LEU A 300 -5.65 17.46 17.26
N LEU A 301 -6.44 16.43 16.95
CA LEU A 301 -7.29 16.42 15.75
C LEU A 301 -8.37 17.49 15.81
N ALA A 302 -8.99 17.69 16.97
CA ALA A 302 -10.04 18.67 17.14
C ALA A 302 -9.54 20.11 17.10
N SER A 303 -8.36 20.39 17.70
CA SER A 303 -7.84 21.76 17.86
C SER A 303 -6.86 22.16 16.74
N VAL A 304 -5.86 21.32 16.43
CA VAL A 304 -4.80 21.66 15.47
C VAL A 304 -5.17 21.30 14.06
N CYS A 305 -5.84 20.15 13.87
CA CYS A 305 -6.27 19.70 12.53
C CYS A 305 -7.67 20.21 12.16
N HIS A 306 -8.31 20.99 13.00
CA HIS A 306 -9.63 21.62 12.79
C HIS A 306 -10.78 20.64 12.49
N LEU A 307 -10.62 19.37 12.84
CA LEU A 307 -11.64 18.34 12.63
C LEU A 307 -12.88 18.52 13.55
N GLY A 308 -12.70 19.17 14.70
CA GLY A 308 -13.73 19.21 15.73
C GLY A 308 -13.78 17.91 16.56
N ILE A 309 -14.51 17.94 17.66
CA ILE A 309 -14.54 16.83 18.65
C ILE A 309 -15.26 15.60 18.09
N ILE A 310 -16.43 15.77 17.46
CA ILE A 310 -17.25 14.65 16.99
C ILE A 310 -16.54 13.83 15.91
N PRO A 311 -16.01 14.44 14.83
CA PRO A 311 -15.22 13.69 13.85
C PRO A 311 -13.97 13.04 14.43
N SER A 312 -13.31 13.69 15.39
CA SER A 312 -12.13 13.11 16.04
C SER A 312 -12.47 11.85 16.85
N LEU A 313 -13.63 11.82 17.51
CA LEU A 313 -14.13 10.62 18.20
C LEU A 313 -14.51 9.52 17.19
N ILE A 314 -15.11 9.89 16.07
CA ILE A 314 -15.42 8.96 14.96
C ILE A 314 -14.15 8.34 14.41
N VAL A 315 -13.06 9.10 14.27
CA VAL A 315 -11.75 8.57 13.86
C VAL A 315 -11.25 7.51 14.84
N ILE A 316 -11.32 7.74 16.15
CA ILE A 316 -10.86 6.76 17.15
C ILE A 316 -11.71 5.47 17.07
N LEU A 317 -13.04 5.60 17.09
CA LEU A 317 -13.95 4.46 17.01
C LEU A 317 -13.83 3.75 15.67
N GLY A 318 -13.72 4.54 14.59
CA GLY A 318 -13.52 4.04 13.24
C GLY A 318 -12.21 3.27 13.11
N ALA A 319 -11.11 3.79 13.62
CA ALA A 319 -9.83 3.09 13.63
C ALA A 319 -9.91 1.77 14.41
N TRP A 320 -10.58 1.75 15.56
CA TRP A 320 -10.78 0.53 16.33
C TRP A 320 -11.51 -0.56 15.54
N LEU A 321 -12.60 -0.22 14.86
CA LEU A 321 -13.37 -1.15 14.04
C LEU A 321 -12.58 -1.59 12.81
N THR A 322 -12.05 -0.62 12.05
CA THR A 322 -11.43 -0.88 10.75
C THR A 322 -10.06 -1.57 10.85
N THR A 323 -9.32 -1.36 11.92
CA THR A 323 -8.06 -2.11 12.17
C THR A 323 -8.32 -3.60 12.38
N SER A 324 -9.40 -3.98 13.10
CA SER A 324 -9.80 -5.38 13.24
C SER A 324 -10.25 -5.98 11.91
N MET A 325 -10.97 -5.21 11.10
CA MET A 325 -11.36 -5.60 9.75
C MET A 325 -10.13 -5.77 8.85
N SER A 326 -9.16 -4.86 8.92
CA SER A 326 -7.90 -4.95 8.19
C SER A 326 -7.11 -6.20 8.58
N ALA A 327 -6.95 -6.47 9.89
CA ALA A 327 -6.29 -7.67 10.39
C ALA A 327 -6.92 -8.96 9.82
N GLN A 328 -8.26 -9.03 9.79
CA GLN A 328 -9.00 -10.16 9.23
C GLN A 328 -8.76 -10.31 7.72
N CYS A 329 -8.88 -9.22 6.96
CA CYS A 329 -8.71 -9.24 5.50
C CYS A 329 -7.30 -9.68 5.12
N VAL A 330 -6.28 -9.05 5.70
CA VAL A 330 -4.88 -9.36 5.44
C VAL A 330 -4.55 -10.79 5.83
N GLY A 331 -5.04 -11.24 6.97
CA GLY A 331 -4.79 -12.58 7.46
C GLY A 331 -5.39 -13.68 6.58
N GLN A 332 -6.53 -13.42 5.93
CA GLN A 332 -7.21 -14.39 5.07
C GLN A 332 -6.75 -14.32 3.61
N SER A 333 -6.56 -13.12 3.08
CA SER A 333 -6.36 -12.91 1.63
C SER A 333 -4.99 -12.31 1.27
N GLY A 334 -4.26 -11.77 2.24
CA GLY A 334 -3.08 -10.96 1.98
C GLY A 334 -3.39 -9.57 1.40
N ILE A 335 -4.67 -9.19 1.26
CA ILE A 335 -5.10 -7.90 0.70
C ILE A 335 -5.54 -6.97 1.83
N ASN A 336 -5.10 -5.72 1.79
CA ASN A 336 -5.48 -4.68 2.74
C ASN A 336 -6.17 -3.51 2.02
N PRO A 337 -7.51 -3.41 2.06
CA PRO A 337 -8.24 -2.31 1.43
C PRO A 337 -8.28 -1.07 2.34
N MET A 338 -7.12 -0.60 2.77
CA MET A 338 -6.98 0.45 3.79
C MET A 338 -7.61 1.78 3.39
N GLU A 339 -7.55 2.15 2.11
CA GLU A 339 -8.19 3.35 1.57
C GLU A 339 -9.72 3.25 1.60
N ILE A 340 -10.27 2.04 1.38
CA ILE A 340 -11.72 1.81 1.46
C ILE A 340 -12.21 1.99 2.91
N PHE A 341 -11.46 1.50 3.88
CA PHE A 341 -11.76 1.75 5.29
C PHE A 341 -11.68 3.24 5.61
N GLY A 342 -10.69 3.95 5.04
CA GLY A 342 -10.60 5.42 5.10
C GLY A 342 -11.86 6.10 4.55
N ILE A 343 -12.33 5.68 3.36
CA ILE A 343 -13.56 6.19 2.74
C ILE A 343 -14.79 5.96 3.64
N ILE A 344 -14.94 4.77 4.21
CA ILE A 344 -16.10 4.46 5.06
C ILE A 344 -16.17 5.40 6.27
N ILE A 345 -15.04 5.62 6.93
CA ILE A 345 -15.01 6.46 8.14
C ILE A 345 -15.12 7.95 7.79
N LEU A 346 -14.52 8.40 6.67
CA LEU A 346 -14.72 9.78 6.23
C LEU A 346 -16.19 10.07 5.88
N LEU A 347 -16.88 9.12 5.23
CA LEU A 347 -18.30 9.27 4.93
C LEU A 347 -19.16 9.27 6.19
N ALA A 348 -18.84 8.44 7.19
CA ALA A 348 -19.46 8.46 8.50
C ALA A 348 -19.24 9.81 9.21
N ALA A 349 -18.03 10.37 9.17
CA ALA A 349 -17.73 11.68 9.73
C ALA A 349 -18.49 12.82 9.02
N LYS A 350 -18.58 12.78 7.68
CA LYS A 350 -19.35 13.75 6.89
C LYS A 350 -20.86 13.66 7.14
N ALA A 351 -21.38 12.46 7.44
CA ALA A 351 -22.80 12.27 7.69
C ALA A 351 -23.28 12.91 9.01
N VAL A 352 -22.39 13.05 10.00
CA VAL A 352 -22.75 13.57 11.33
C VAL A 352 -22.17 14.95 11.63
N SER A 353 -21.33 15.49 10.73
CA SER A 353 -20.70 16.80 10.91
C SER A 353 -20.36 17.44 9.58
N SER A 354 -20.35 18.78 9.56
CA SER A 354 -19.92 19.57 8.40
C SER A 354 -18.40 19.75 8.40
N ILE A 355 -17.66 18.67 8.18
CA ILE A 355 -16.20 18.76 7.98
C ILE A 355 -15.87 19.31 6.59
N GLY A 356 -14.81 20.10 6.49
CA GLY A 356 -14.32 20.63 5.23
C GLY A 356 -13.79 19.52 4.30
N GLN A 357 -13.53 19.91 3.05
CA GLN A 357 -13.04 18.99 2.04
C GLN A 357 -11.67 18.42 2.41
N THR A 358 -10.74 19.27 2.83
CA THR A 358 -9.38 18.87 3.22
C THR A 358 -9.40 17.98 4.48
N GLU A 359 -10.23 18.34 5.46
CA GLU A 359 -10.39 17.58 6.71
C GLU A 359 -10.95 16.17 6.46
N ALA A 360 -11.78 15.98 5.44
CA ALA A 360 -12.27 14.68 5.04
C ALA A 360 -11.11 13.76 4.57
N PHE A 361 -10.12 14.31 3.85
CA PHE A 361 -8.91 13.56 3.50
C PHE A 361 -8.04 13.25 4.73
N TYR A 362 -7.99 14.12 5.72
CA TYR A 362 -7.28 13.83 6.96
C TYR A 362 -7.88 12.63 7.70
N VAL A 363 -9.21 12.57 7.77
CA VAL A 363 -9.91 11.39 8.33
C VAL A 363 -9.53 10.13 7.56
N ALA A 364 -9.63 10.15 6.23
CA ALA A 364 -9.28 9.00 5.40
C ALA A 364 -7.83 8.59 5.58
N ALA A 365 -6.90 9.55 5.66
CA ALA A 365 -5.48 9.29 5.82
C ALA A 365 -5.14 8.63 7.17
N ILE A 366 -5.72 9.12 8.27
CA ILE A 366 -5.51 8.53 9.60
C ILE A 366 -5.93 7.07 9.61
N ILE A 367 -7.11 6.78 9.08
CA ILE A 367 -7.66 5.41 9.04
C ILE A 367 -6.84 4.53 8.09
N ALA A 368 -6.49 5.01 6.89
CA ALA A 368 -5.70 4.25 5.94
C ALA A 368 -4.29 3.93 6.48
N VAL A 369 -3.64 4.88 7.15
CA VAL A 369 -2.34 4.65 7.82
C VAL A 369 -2.49 3.64 8.95
N ALA A 370 -3.51 3.76 9.80
CA ALA A 370 -3.73 2.81 10.90
C ALA A 370 -4.00 1.40 10.38
N CYS A 371 -4.87 1.24 9.39
CA CYS A 371 -5.19 -0.05 8.76
C CYS A 371 -4.01 -0.62 7.99
N GLY A 372 -3.25 0.22 7.27
CA GLY A 372 -2.04 -0.16 6.57
C GLY A 372 -1.02 -0.78 7.51
N LEU A 373 -0.71 -0.06 8.57
CA LEU A 373 0.24 -0.50 9.59
C LEU A 373 -0.22 -1.79 10.29
N VAL A 374 -1.50 -1.90 10.67
CA VAL A 374 -2.05 -3.12 11.28
C VAL A 374 -1.84 -4.33 10.38
N GLY A 375 -2.08 -4.20 9.07
CA GLY A 375 -1.85 -5.28 8.12
C GLY A 375 -0.40 -5.76 8.08
N ASP A 376 0.56 -4.83 8.14
CA ASP A 376 2.00 -5.14 8.17
C ASP A 376 2.38 -5.81 9.48
N VAL A 377 2.06 -5.18 10.60
CA VAL A 377 2.37 -5.65 11.95
C VAL A 377 1.82 -7.06 12.22
N MET A 378 0.61 -7.38 11.72
CA MET A 378 0.04 -8.72 11.88
C MET A 378 0.80 -9.78 11.08
N ASN A 379 1.28 -9.45 9.87
CA ASN A 379 2.16 -10.33 9.09
C ASN A 379 3.49 -10.54 9.82
N ASP A 380 4.06 -9.48 10.38
CA ASP A 380 5.32 -9.55 11.12
C ASP A 380 5.17 -10.33 12.42
N PHE A 381 4.07 -10.17 13.14
CA PHE A 381 3.75 -11.02 14.28
C PHE A 381 3.56 -12.49 13.92
N LYS A 382 3.01 -12.79 12.71
CA LYS A 382 2.91 -14.17 12.22
C LYS A 382 4.29 -14.74 11.91
N SER A 383 5.17 -13.98 11.26
CA SER A 383 6.55 -14.39 11.06
C SER A 383 7.27 -14.65 12.37
N GLY A 384 7.09 -13.77 13.35
CA GLY A 384 7.66 -13.91 14.69
C GLY A 384 7.08 -15.09 15.46
N TYR A 385 5.80 -15.39 15.32
CA TYR A 385 5.17 -16.56 15.90
C TYR A 385 5.81 -17.86 15.39
N ILE A 386 6.05 -17.95 14.07
CA ILE A 386 6.69 -19.10 13.43
C ILE A 386 8.18 -19.22 13.85
N LEU A 387 8.90 -18.10 13.92
CA LEU A 387 10.31 -18.03 14.27
C LEU A 387 10.56 -18.04 15.79
N LYS A 388 9.50 -17.97 16.60
CA LYS A 388 9.55 -17.83 18.06
C LYS A 388 10.25 -16.55 18.51
N THR A 389 10.05 -15.47 17.79
CA THR A 389 10.50 -14.12 18.15
C THR A 389 9.61 -13.55 19.25
N ASP A 390 10.18 -12.81 20.20
CA ASP A 390 9.46 -12.12 21.25
C ASP A 390 8.56 -11.01 20.66
N PRO A 391 7.22 -11.10 20.78
CA PRO A 391 6.31 -10.14 20.18
C PRO A 391 6.45 -8.73 20.75
N LYS A 392 6.90 -8.58 21.99
CA LYS A 392 7.15 -7.26 22.58
C LYS A 392 8.32 -6.57 21.90
N LYS A 393 9.37 -7.32 21.57
CA LYS A 393 10.55 -6.80 20.87
C LYS A 393 10.21 -6.41 19.43
N GLN A 394 9.35 -7.20 18.75
CA GLN A 394 8.83 -6.83 17.44
C GLN A 394 7.98 -5.56 17.53
N TRP A 395 7.05 -5.46 18.48
CA TRP A 395 6.22 -4.28 18.62
C TRP A 395 7.03 -3.00 18.88
N ILE A 396 8.13 -3.09 19.66
CA ILE A 396 9.04 -1.94 19.85
C ILE A 396 9.71 -1.56 18.52
N ALA A 397 10.11 -2.55 17.72
CA ALA A 397 10.70 -2.33 16.41
C ALA A 397 9.69 -1.68 15.45
N GLU A 398 8.42 -2.12 15.46
CA GLU A 398 7.33 -1.48 14.74
C GLU A 398 7.12 -0.02 15.14
N CYS A 399 7.18 0.28 16.43
CA CYS A 399 7.10 1.67 16.89
C CYS A 399 8.21 2.53 16.27
N ILE A 400 9.45 2.04 16.30
CA ILE A 400 10.59 2.77 15.73
C ILE A 400 10.41 2.96 14.23
N GLY A 401 10.15 1.88 13.49
CA GLY A 401 9.96 1.93 12.04
C GLY A 401 8.73 2.74 11.62
N GLY A 402 7.62 2.58 12.32
CA GLY A 402 6.37 3.28 12.04
C GLY A 402 6.47 4.80 12.21
N TYR A 403 7.10 5.29 13.30
CA TYR A 403 7.28 6.72 13.50
C TYR A 403 8.33 7.33 12.58
N ILE A 404 9.42 6.61 12.28
CA ILE A 404 10.37 7.03 11.22
C ILE A 404 9.63 7.09 9.88
N GLY A 405 8.87 6.05 9.55
CA GLY A 405 8.07 5.99 8.34
C GLY A 405 7.06 7.13 8.24
N ALA A 406 6.40 7.49 9.34
CA ALA A 406 5.46 8.61 9.38
C ALA A 406 6.12 9.95 8.98
N LEU A 407 7.27 10.25 9.56
CA LEU A 407 8.00 11.48 9.23
C LEU A 407 8.50 11.46 7.78
N VAL A 408 9.14 10.36 7.39
CA VAL A 408 9.71 10.19 6.03
C VAL A 408 8.63 10.23 4.96
N SER A 409 7.47 9.61 5.20
CA SER A 409 6.35 9.62 4.24
C SER A 409 5.87 11.03 3.94
N VAL A 410 5.70 11.87 4.97
CA VAL A 410 5.29 13.26 4.79
C VAL A 410 6.35 14.05 4.03
N ILE A 411 7.62 13.91 4.41
CA ILE A 411 8.72 14.61 3.74
C ILE A 411 8.77 14.23 2.25
N VAL A 412 8.72 12.93 1.94
CA VAL A 412 8.81 12.44 0.55
C VAL A 412 7.60 12.87 -0.27
N LEU A 413 6.38 12.82 0.29
CA LEU A 413 5.19 13.31 -0.39
C LEU A 413 5.31 14.79 -0.75
N LEU A 414 5.78 15.62 0.19
CA LEU A 414 5.97 17.05 -0.06
C LEU A 414 7.12 17.36 -1.03
N VAL A 415 8.18 16.54 -1.02
CA VAL A 415 9.26 16.61 -2.01
C VAL A 415 8.74 16.28 -3.41
N ILE A 416 7.95 15.23 -3.54
CA ILE A 416 7.32 14.84 -4.81
C ILE A 416 6.38 15.95 -5.31
N LEU A 417 5.53 16.48 -4.42
CA LEU A 417 4.65 17.60 -4.73
C LEU A 417 5.44 18.82 -5.24
N LYS A 418 6.56 19.15 -4.57
CA LYS A 418 7.39 20.28 -4.96
C LYS A 418 8.13 20.04 -6.29
N ALA A 419 8.59 18.80 -6.53
CA ALA A 419 9.36 18.45 -7.71
C ALA A 419 8.50 18.39 -8.98
N TYR A 420 7.28 17.89 -8.88
CA TYR A 420 6.45 17.58 -10.03
C TYR A 420 5.16 18.42 -10.11
N GLY A 421 4.85 19.21 -9.08
CA GLY A 421 3.62 20.00 -9.00
C GLY A 421 2.38 19.18 -8.60
N ALA A 422 1.32 19.89 -8.24
CA ALA A 422 0.05 19.29 -7.83
C ALA A 422 -0.64 18.52 -8.96
N GLU A 423 -0.53 19.02 -10.20
CA GLU A 423 -1.13 18.42 -11.40
C GLU A 423 -0.51 17.06 -11.79
N ALA A 424 0.64 16.70 -11.20
CA ALA A 424 1.23 15.39 -11.40
C ALA A 424 0.39 14.26 -10.77
N PHE A 425 -0.40 14.58 -9.73
CA PHE A 425 -1.30 13.61 -9.09
C PHE A 425 -2.60 13.47 -9.90
N GLY A 426 -2.98 12.22 -10.19
CA GLY A 426 -4.06 11.91 -11.11
C GLY A 426 -3.67 12.01 -12.60
N GLY A 427 -2.44 12.46 -12.88
CA GLY A 427 -1.87 12.58 -14.22
C GLY A 427 -1.04 11.35 -14.64
N GLU A 428 -0.33 11.49 -15.76
CA GLU A 428 0.53 10.42 -16.30
C GLU A 428 1.70 10.06 -15.36
N MET A 429 2.23 11.05 -14.64
CA MET A 429 3.39 10.84 -13.77
C MET A 429 3.01 10.00 -12.52
N PHE A 430 1.93 10.36 -11.86
CA PHE A 430 1.41 9.68 -10.67
C PHE A 430 -0.11 9.49 -10.79
N PRO A 431 -0.57 8.42 -11.42
CA PRO A 431 -2.00 8.15 -11.57
C PRO A 431 -2.76 8.08 -10.25
N ALA A 432 -2.11 7.60 -9.19
CA ALA A 432 -2.59 7.56 -7.81
C ALA A 432 -4.09 7.19 -7.70
N ALA A 433 -4.51 6.10 -8.38
CA ALA A 433 -5.91 5.72 -8.55
C ALA A 433 -6.67 5.57 -7.22
N GLN A 434 -5.99 5.09 -6.18
CA GLN A 434 -6.60 4.93 -4.84
C GLN A 434 -6.94 6.31 -4.24
N ALA A 435 -6.02 7.30 -4.35
CA ALA A 435 -6.30 8.67 -3.93
C ALA A 435 -7.40 9.31 -4.79
N GLY A 436 -7.46 8.97 -6.09
CA GLY A 436 -8.55 9.34 -6.98
C GLY A 436 -9.91 8.79 -6.54
N ALA A 437 -9.95 7.56 -6.03
CA ALA A 437 -11.16 6.98 -5.46
C ALA A 437 -11.63 7.75 -4.21
N VAL A 438 -10.70 8.11 -3.32
CA VAL A 438 -11.00 8.95 -2.15
C VAL A 438 -11.49 10.33 -2.60
N ALA A 439 -10.82 10.95 -3.59
CA ALA A 439 -11.21 12.25 -4.15
C ALA A 439 -12.63 12.23 -4.72
N ALA A 440 -13.00 11.18 -5.45
CA ALA A 440 -14.35 11.03 -5.98
C ALA A 440 -15.42 10.92 -4.86
N MET A 441 -15.08 10.30 -3.73
CA MET A 441 -16.00 10.22 -2.59
C MET A 441 -16.12 11.55 -1.82
N VAL A 442 -15.10 12.38 -1.87
CA VAL A 442 -15.09 13.71 -1.25
C VAL A 442 -15.73 14.76 -2.16
N GLY A 443 -15.34 14.82 -3.43
CA GLY A 443 -15.70 15.87 -4.39
C GLY A 443 -16.95 15.58 -5.24
N GLY A 444 -17.35 14.32 -5.33
CA GLY A 444 -18.46 13.87 -6.18
C GLY A 444 -18.02 12.96 -7.33
N ILE A 445 -18.94 12.12 -7.78
CA ILE A 445 -18.72 11.13 -8.84
C ILE A 445 -19.14 11.71 -10.17
N SER A 446 -18.23 11.71 -11.16
CA SER A 446 -18.46 12.30 -12.48
C SER A 446 -19.59 11.60 -13.27
N ASN A 447 -19.74 10.28 -13.11
CA ASN A 447 -20.82 9.50 -13.73
C ASN A 447 -21.38 8.48 -12.74
N VAL A 448 -22.43 8.88 -12.03
CA VAL A 448 -23.07 8.05 -10.99
C VAL A 448 -23.58 6.70 -11.52
N PRO A 449 -24.27 6.61 -12.67
CA PRO A 449 -24.70 5.31 -13.22
C PRO A 449 -23.51 4.34 -13.44
N ALA A 450 -22.43 4.78 -14.07
CA ALA A 450 -21.26 3.94 -14.29
C ALA A 450 -20.61 3.51 -12.98
N PHE A 451 -20.53 4.40 -12.00
CA PHE A 451 -20.03 4.07 -10.67
C PHE A 451 -20.87 2.98 -9.99
N VAL A 452 -22.21 3.13 -9.97
CA VAL A 452 -23.11 2.16 -9.34
C VAL A 452 -23.05 0.82 -10.05
N ILE A 453 -22.99 0.79 -11.38
CA ILE A 453 -22.79 -0.44 -12.15
C ILE A 453 -21.48 -1.13 -11.74
N GLY A 454 -20.39 -0.37 -11.67
CA GLY A 454 -19.07 -0.90 -11.23
C GLY A 454 -19.12 -1.45 -9.81
N LEU A 455 -19.73 -0.70 -8.88
CA LEU A 455 -19.84 -1.07 -7.47
C LEU A 455 -20.64 -2.38 -7.31
N VAL A 456 -21.83 -2.47 -7.92
CA VAL A 456 -22.68 -3.68 -7.81
C VAL A 456 -22.00 -4.87 -8.48
N ALA A 457 -21.45 -4.68 -9.68
CA ALA A 457 -20.72 -5.72 -10.39
C ALA A 457 -19.54 -6.24 -9.54
N ALA A 458 -18.80 -5.33 -8.90
CA ALA A 458 -17.66 -5.71 -8.08
C ALA A 458 -18.06 -6.53 -6.86
N VAL A 459 -19.14 -6.17 -6.16
CA VAL A 459 -19.64 -6.95 -5.02
C VAL A 459 -20.00 -8.37 -5.48
N ILE A 460 -20.72 -8.51 -6.60
CA ILE A 460 -21.13 -9.81 -7.14
C ILE A 460 -19.89 -10.65 -7.55
N LEU A 461 -19.00 -10.06 -8.35
CA LEU A 461 -17.80 -10.76 -8.85
C LEU A 461 -16.85 -11.15 -7.72
N TYR A 462 -16.71 -10.30 -6.69
CA TYR A 462 -15.92 -10.62 -5.51
C TYR A 462 -16.54 -11.79 -4.72
N CYS A 463 -17.87 -11.83 -4.60
CA CYS A 463 -18.56 -12.97 -3.99
C CYS A 463 -18.32 -14.29 -4.78
N LEU A 464 -18.05 -14.20 -6.07
CA LEU A 464 -17.66 -15.33 -6.93
C LEU A 464 -16.14 -15.66 -6.87
N ASN A 465 -15.37 -15.04 -5.98
CA ASN A 465 -13.91 -15.20 -5.79
C ASN A 465 -13.05 -14.72 -6.97
N LEU A 466 -13.51 -13.73 -7.72
CA LEU A 466 -12.70 -13.10 -8.77
C LEU A 466 -11.85 -11.96 -8.19
N PRO A 467 -10.63 -11.69 -8.72
CA PRO A 467 -9.75 -10.61 -8.27
C PRO A 467 -10.20 -9.25 -8.82
N VAL A 468 -11.33 -8.74 -8.32
CA VAL A 468 -12.03 -7.58 -8.90
C VAL A 468 -11.30 -6.26 -8.66
N MET A 469 -10.48 -6.15 -7.61
CA MET A 469 -9.66 -4.96 -7.38
C MET A 469 -8.73 -4.71 -8.57
N THR A 470 -8.10 -5.77 -9.09
CA THR A 470 -7.23 -5.64 -10.28
C THR A 470 -8.01 -5.32 -11.54
N LEU A 471 -9.26 -5.80 -11.67
CA LEU A 471 -10.15 -5.40 -12.75
C LEU A 471 -10.43 -3.89 -12.72
N GLY A 472 -10.78 -3.37 -11.55
CA GLY A 472 -11.04 -1.93 -11.32
C GLY A 472 -9.81 -1.07 -11.63
N LEU A 473 -8.64 -1.47 -11.17
CA LEU A 473 -7.37 -0.82 -11.50
C LEU A 473 -7.12 -0.82 -13.01
N GLY A 474 -7.37 -1.95 -13.69
CA GLY A 474 -7.23 -2.04 -15.14
C GLY A 474 -8.14 -1.07 -15.88
N VAL A 475 -9.42 -0.99 -15.51
CA VAL A 475 -10.37 -0.03 -16.11
C VAL A 475 -9.93 1.41 -15.87
N TYR A 476 -9.49 1.74 -14.66
CA TYR A 476 -9.15 3.11 -14.27
C TYR A 476 -7.83 3.61 -14.84
N LEU A 477 -6.76 2.79 -14.73
CA LEU A 477 -5.40 3.18 -15.07
C LEU A 477 -5.20 3.40 -16.58
N PRO A 478 -4.20 4.21 -16.97
CA PRO A 478 -3.75 4.31 -18.34
C PRO A 478 -3.34 2.96 -18.93
N PHE A 479 -3.68 2.71 -20.20
CA PHE A 479 -3.43 1.44 -20.88
C PHE A 479 -1.96 1.00 -20.85
N TYR A 480 -1.02 1.94 -21.04
CA TYR A 480 0.42 1.62 -21.07
C TYR A 480 0.93 0.98 -19.77
N LEU A 481 0.34 1.33 -18.62
CA LEU A 481 0.67 0.70 -17.34
C LEU A 481 0.21 -0.76 -17.32
N SER A 482 -1.04 -0.98 -17.69
CA SER A 482 -1.66 -2.31 -17.71
C SER A 482 -0.96 -3.24 -18.71
N ALA A 483 -0.59 -2.72 -19.89
CA ALA A 483 0.13 -3.48 -20.90
C ALA A 483 1.52 -3.91 -20.42
N THR A 484 2.26 -3.02 -19.77
CA THR A 484 3.59 -3.34 -19.24
C THR A 484 3.52 -4.33 -18.08
N ALA A 485 2.58 -4.16 -17.15
CA ALA A 485 2.34 -5.12 -16.06
C ALA A 485 1.97 -6.50 -16.62
N PHE A 486 1.16 -6.56 -17.67
CA PHE A 486 0.79 -7.81 -18.33
C PHE A 486 2.00 -8.55 -18.90
N VAL A 487 3.01 -7.84 -19.45
CA VAL A 487 4.28 -8.46 -19.89
C VAL A 487 4.94 -9.20 -18.71
N GLY A 488 4.98 -8.59 -17.53
CA GLY A 488 5.51 -9.23 -16.33
C GLY A 488 4.76 -10.51 -15.93
N GLY A 489 3.43 -10.47 -15.95
CA GLY A 489 2.59 -11.64 -15.72
C GLY A 489 2.76 -12.74 -16.76
N LEU A 490 2.97 -12.37 -18.02
CA LEU A 490 3.26 -13.31 -19.10
C LEU A 490 4.63 -13.98 -18.92
N ILE A 491 5.65 -13.21 -18.51
CA ILE A 491 6.98 -13.76 -18.17
C ILE A 491 6.81 -14.80 -17.03
N ARG A 492 6.04 -14.47 -15.98
CA ARG A 492 5.76 -15.42 -14.89
C ARG A 492 5.08 -16.68 -15.40
N PHE A 493 4.05 -16.55 -16.22
CA PHE A 493 3.32 -17.68 -16.79
C PHE A 493 4.21 -18.62 -17.63
N ILE A 494 5.13 -18.04 -18.41
CA ILE A 494 6.08 -18.80 -19.21
C ILE A 494 7.12 -19.47 -18.31
N THR A 495 7.69 -18.76 -17.35
CA THR A 495 8.72 -19.30 -16.44
C THR A 495 8.18 -20.42 -15.57
N ASP A 496 6.96 -20.30 -15.06
CA ASP A 496 6.32 -21.34 -14.25
C ASP A 496 6.13 -22.67 -15.01
N ARG A 497 5.95 -22.61 -16.36
CA ARG A 497 5.81 -23.78 -17.23
C ARG A 497 7.14 -24.30 -17.77
N ALA A 498 8.01 -23.41 -18.23
CA ALA A 498 9.26 -23.79 -18.87
C ALA A 498 10.35 -24.18 -17.86
N VAL A 499 10.40 -23.51 -16.71
CA VAL A 499 11.43 -23.73 -15.67
C VAL A 499 10.79 -23.66 -14.27
N PRO A 500 9.95 -24.63 -13.87
CA PRO A 500 9.24 -24.58 -12.59
C PRO A 500 10.14 -24.40 -11.37
N SER A 501 11.35 -24.95 -11.44
CA SER A 501 12.34 -24.83 -10.36
C SER A 501 12.84 -23.41 -10.11
N PHE A 502 12.65 -22.49 -11.07
CA PHE A 502 13.08 -21.10 -10.97
C PHE A 502 12.29 -20.35 -9.88
N GLU A 503 10.97 -20.52 -9.89
CA GLU A 503 10.11 -19.89 -8.89
C GLU A 503 9.97 -20.73 -7.60
N GLN A 504 10.02 -22.05 -7.68
CA GLN A 504 10.08 -22.89 -6.47
C GLN A 504 11.25 -22.54 -5.55
N LYS A 505 12.38 -22.07 -6.12
CA LYS A 505 13.52 -21.51 -5.38
C LYS A 505 13.33 -20.04 -5.00
N GLY A 506 12.25 -19.39 -5.43
CA GLY A 506 11.96 -17.96 -5.23
C GLY A 506 12.89 -17.03 -6.01
N THR A 507 13.61 -17.53 -7.02
CA THR A 507 14.60 -16.72 -7.75
C THR A 507 13.94 -15.61 -8.56
N GLY A 508 12.83 -15.92 -9.22
CA GLY A 508 12.07 -14.94 -10.00
C GLY A 508 11.51 -13.81 -9.14
N SER A 509 10.89 -14.15 -8.02
CA SER A 509 10.37 -13.16 -7.06
C SER A 509 11.48 -12.28 -6.45
N ILE A 510 12.68 -12.83 -6.23
CA ILE A 510 13.83 -12.06 -5.74
C ILE A 510 14.33 -11.07 -6.80
N ILE A 511 14.43 -11.51 -8.06
CA ILE A 511 14.80 -10.62 -9.19
C ILE A 511 13.77 -9.50 -9.31
N ALA A 512 12.49 -9.84 -9.31
CA ALA A 512 11.41 -8.87 -9.39
C ALA A 512 11.45 -7.86 -8.24
N ALA A 513 11.68 -8.30 -7.00
CA ALA A 513 11.85 -7.41 -5.85
C ALA A 513 13.03 -6.44 -6.03
N GLY A 514 14.16 -6.92 -6.56
CA GLY A 514 15.31 -6.06 -6.89
C GLY A 514 14.99 -5.03 -7.97
N LEU A 515 14.36 -5.44 -9.08
CA LEU A 515 13.96 -4.54 -10.17
C LEU A 515 13.03 -3.44 -9.66
N LEU A 516 12.05 -3.80 -8.84
CA LEU A 516 11.10 -2.87 -8.22
C LEU A 516 11.81 -1.84 -7.33
N GLY A 517 12.65 -2.32 -6.42
CA GLY A 517 13.39 -1.45 -5.51
C GLY A 517 14.37 -0.53 -6.21
N GLY A 518 15.08 -1.02 -7.23
CA GLY A 518 16.08 -0.24 -7.96
C GLY A 518 15.49 0.96 -8.70
N GLU A 519 14.41 0.76 -9.45
CA GLU A 519 13.71 1.87 -10.14
C GLU A 519 13.10 2.85 -9.14
N ALA A 520 12.44 2.36 -8.08
CA ALA A 520 11.80 3.21 -7.10
C ALA A 520 12.79 4.11 -6.35
N ILE A 521 13.94 3.58 -5.93
CA ILE A 521 14.99 4.36 -5.25
C ILE A 521 15.51 5.46 -6.17
N VAL A 522 15.81 5.16 -7.43
CA VAL A 522 16.30 6.16 -8.38
C VAL A 522 15.23 7.22 -8.65
N GLY A 523 13.96 6.84 -8.77
CA GLY A 523 12.86 7.79 -8.93
C GLY A 523 12.78 8.80 -7.79
N VAL A 524 12.95 8.36 -6.55
CA VAL A 524 12.98 9.26 -5.38
C VAL A 524 14.23 10.13 -5.36
N ILE A 525 15.41 9.58 -5.69
CA ILE A 525 16.65 10.36 -5.78
C ILE A 525 16.51 11.48 -6.82
N ILE A 526 15.95 11.18 -7.99
CA ILE A 526 15.68 12.19 -9.03
C ILE A 526 14.71 13.26 -8.49
N ALA A 527 13.63 12.87 -7.83
CA ALA A 527 12.69 13.81 -7.21
C ALA A 527 13.36 14.74 -6.19
N LEU A 528 14.25 14.20 -5.35
CA LEU A 528 15.04 14.98 -4.40
C LEU A 528 15.96 15.99 -5.09
N ILE A 529 16.65 15.58 -6.15
CA ILE A 529 17.55 16.47 -6.92
C ILE A 529 16.74 17.62 -7.54
N ILE A 530 15.61 17.30 -8.20
CA ILE A 530 14.73 18.32 -8.82
C ILE A 530 14.21 19.28 -7.74
N ALA A 531 13.74 18.79 -6.59
CA ALA A 531 13.24 19.61 -5.51
C ALA A 531 14.31 20.57 -4.96
N VAL A 532 15.57 20.12 -4.83
CA VAL A 532 16.70 20.96 -4.39
C VAL A 532 17.02 22.01 -5.46
N GLN A 533 17.01 21.68 -6.74
CA GLN A 533 17.25 22.63 -7.83
C GLN A 533 16.19 23.74 -7.91
N ILE A 534 14.93 23.43 -7.57
CA ILE A 534 13.84 24.43 -7.51
C ILE A 534 13.98 25.34 -6.28
N MET A 535 14.67 24.89 -5.23
CA MET A 535 14.90 25.68 -4.00
C MET A 535 16.14 26.56 -4.07
N ALA A 536 17.11 26.25 -4.92
CA ALA A 536 18.32 27.00 -5.15
C ALA A 536 18.12 28.12 -6.17
#